data_9403cb8ce656e5f2e88bfe943d92d434
#
_entry.id   9403cb8ce656e5f2e88bfe943d92d434
#
_cell.length_a   1.000
_cell.length_b   1.000
_cell.length_c   1.000
_cell.angle_alpha   90.00
_cell.angle_beta   90.00
_cell.angle_gamma   90.00
#
_symmetry.space_group_name_H-M   'P 1'
#
loop_
_entity.id
_entity.type
_entity.pdbx_description
1 polymer ?
#
loop_
_entity_poly.entity_id
_entity_poly.type
_entity_poly.pdbx_seq_one_letter_code
_entity_poly.pdbx_strand_id
1 'polypeptide(L)'
;MGENMAFRVVLIENEVTIKVKLNNLIVTKEGEDLWIPLDDISMIVMDNLSSMLSARLLCQLSEQGIGLMICNQKHLPTGYYSSYDNHSRASKVIGYQIEKSKEYY
;
A
#
# COMPACT_ATOMS: atom_id res chain seq x y z
N MET A 1 15.25 6.79 -17.52
CA MET A 1 15.02 6.61 -17.15
C MET A 1 14.63 6.44 -16.57
N GLY A 2 14.50 6.28 -16.52
CA GLY A 2 14.08 6.16 -15.92
C GLY A 2 13.61 6.11 -15.24
N GLU A 3 13.45 6.31 -15.10
CA GLU A 3 12.94 6.45 -14.58
C GLU A 3 12.18 6.21 -14.05
N ASN A 4 12.04 6.03 -14.23
CA ASN A 4 11.18 5.94 -13.80
C ASN A 4 10.73 5.25 -12.86
N MET A 5 10.86 5.32 -12.13
CA MET A 5 10.51 4.80 -11.17
C MET A 5 9.54 5.33 -10.50
N ALA A 6 8.56 5.18 -10.88
CA ALA A 6 7.45 5.74 -10.30
C ALA A 6 7.02 4.86 -9.22
N PHE A 7 7.06 5.31 -8.07
CA PHE A 7 6.46 4.61 -6.95
C PHE A 7 4.99 4.90 -6.97
N ARG A 8 4.19 3.85 -6.90
CA ARG A 8 2.74 3.96 -6.92
C ARG A 8 2.17 4.07 -5.53
N VAL A 9 1.05 4.76 -5.43
CA VAL A 9 0.23 4.73 -4.22
C VAL A 9 -0.96 3.82 -4.52
N VAL A 10 -1.09 2.75 -3.77
CA VAL A 10 -2.17 1.78 -3.95
C VAL A 10 -3.31 2.16 -3.02
N LEU A 11 -4.47 2.48 -3.59
CA LEU A 11 -5.62 2.93 -2.82
C LEU A 11 -6.67 1.82 -2.78
N ILE A 12 -6.94 1.32 -1.58
CA ILE A 12 -7.89 0.22 -1.38
C ILE A 12 -9.23 0.81 -0.98
N GLU A 13 -10.19 0.82 -1.89
CA GLU A 13 -11.50 1.40 -1.66
C GLU A 13 -12.61 0.37 -1.53
N ASN A 14 -12.34 -0.87 -1.88
CA ASN A 14 -13.33 -1.93 -1.85
C ASN A 14 -12.93 -2.97 -0.84
N GLU A 15 -13.89 -3.80 -0.44
CA GLU A 15 -13.61 -4.89 0.48
C GLU A 15 -12.80 -5.96 -0.25
N VAL A 16 -11.55 -6.11 0.15
CA VAL A 16 -10.64 -7.06 -0.48
C VAL A 16 -9.82 -7.75 0.60
N THR A 17 -9.13 -8.80 0.20
CA THR A 17 -8.12 -9.42 1.03
C THR A 17 -6.78 -9.11 0.39
N ILE A 18 -5.83 -8.63 1.18
CA ILE A 18 -4.50 -8.36 0.65
C ILE A 18 -3.46 -9.17 1.42
N LYS A 19 -2.54 -9.73 0.66
CA LYS A 19 -1.47 -10.53 1.21
C LYS A 19 -0.24 -10.36 0.32
N VAL A 20 0.85 -11.02 0.69
CA VAL A 20 2.09 -10.93 -0.07
C VAL A 20 2.53 -12.33 -0.48
N LYS A 21 3.08 -12.42 -1.68
CA LYS A 21 3.64 -13.67 -2.18
C LYS A 21 4.66 -13.34 -3.26
N LEU A 22 5.85 -13.93 -3.16
CA LEU A 22 6.90 -13.74 -4.16
C LEU A 22 7.18 -12.26 -4.45
N ASN A 23 7.25 -11.48 -3.39
CA ASN A 23 7.51 -10.04 -3.46
C ASN A 23 6.45 -9.26 -4.23
N ASN A 24 5.22 -9.77 -4.23
CA ASN A 24 4.10 -9.08 -4.85
C ASN A 24 2.99 -8.89 -3.83
N LEU A 25 2.34 -7.73 -3.93
CA LEU A 25 1.10 -7.52 -3.22
C LEU A 25 0.00 -8.21 -4.01
N ILE A 26 -0.78 -9.04 -3.34
CA ILE A 26 -1.88 -9.73 -4.00
C ILE A 26 -3.17 -9.20 -3.44
N VAL A 27 -3.95 -8.57 -4.29
CA VAL A 27 -5.25 -8.03 -3.94
C VAL A 27 -6.30 -8.97 -4.48
N THR A 28 -7.05 -9.60 -3.59
CA THR A 28 -8.08 -10.56 -3.98
C THR A 28 -9.45 -9.96 -3.76
N LYS A 29 -10.22 -9.89 -4.83
CA LYS A 29 -11.57 -9.40 -4.79
C LYS A 29 -12.47 -10.36 -5.54
N GLU A 30 -13.47 -10.91 -4.83
CA GLU A 30 -14.45 -11.81 -5.42
C GLU A 30 -13.80 -12.97 -6.15
N GLY A 31 -12.76 -13.53 -5.55
CA GLY A 31 -12.11 -14.70 -6.08
C GLY A 31 -11.05 -14.42 -7.16
N GLU A 32 -10.86 -13.18 -7.53
CA GLU A 32 -9.86 -12.82 -8.52
C GLU A 32 -8.69 -12.11 -7.87
N ASP A 33 -7.49 -12.49 -8.29
CA ASP A 33 -6.27 -11.95 -7.73
C ASP A 33 -5.63 -10.96 -8.69
N LEU A 34 -5.21 -9.83 -8.13
CA LEU A 34 -4.41 -8.86 -8.86
C LEU A 34 -3.04 -8.81 -8.19
N TRP A 35 -1.98 -8.91 -8.97
CA TRP A 35 -0.62 -8.94 -8.46
C TRP A 35 0.08 -7.64 -8.78
N ILE A 36 0.65 -7.01 -7.76
CA ILE A 36 1.36 -5.74 -7.91
C ILE A 36 2.74 -5.90 -7.28
N PRO A 37 3.82 -5.73 -8.04
CA PRO A 37 5.16 -5.86 -7.46
C PRO A 37 5.37 -4.87 -6.32
N LEU A 38 5.89 -5.35 -5.20
CA LEU A 38 6.16 -4.46 -4.08
C LEU A 38 7.18 -3.39 -4.42
N ASP A 39 8.07 -3.70 -5.33
CA ASP A 39 9.11 -2.73 -5.73
C ASP A 39 8.51 -1.48 -6.35
N ASP A 40 7.30 -1.56 -6.86
CA ASP A 40 6.64 -0.42 -7.49
C ASP A 40 5.79 0.39 -6.54
N ILE A 41 5.68 -0.02 -5.29
CA ILE A 41 4.74 0.59 -4.35
C ILE A 41 5.47 1.47 -3.35
N SER A 42 5.03 2.70 -3.20
CA SER A 42 5.57 3.58 -2.17
C SER A 42 4.73 3.54 -0.91
N MET A 43 3.42 3.43 -1.04
CA MET A 43 2.55 3.34 0.13
C MET A 43 1.21 2.75 -0.27
N ILE A 44 0.52 2.21 0.72
CA ILE A 44 -0.81 1.66 0.56
C ILE A 44 -1.75 2.47 1.43
N VAL A 45 -2.89 2.86 0.88
CA VAL A 45 -3.91 3.58 1.63
C VAL A 45 -5.13 2.66 1.74
N MET A 46 -5.45 2.28 2.99
CA MET A 46 -6.61 1.43 3.27
C MET A 46 -7.81 2.32 3.54
N ASP A 47 -8.65 2.49 2.54
CA ASP A 47 -9.86 3.29 2.69
C ASP A 47 -11.09 2.41 2.67
N ASN A 48 -10.97 1.25 3.31
CA ASN A 48 -12.06 0.31 3.46
C ASN A 48 -11.83 -0.46 4.76
N LEU A 49 -12.77 -0.37 5.67
CA LEU A 49 -12.60 -0.95 7.01
C LEU A 49 -12.99 -2.41 7.09
N SER A 50 -13.52 -2.98 6.02
CA SER A 50 -13.90 -4.40 5.98
C SER A 50 -12.86 -5.28 5.32
N SER A 51 -11.81 -4.68 4.77
CA SER A 51 -10.77 -5.45 4.09
C SER A 51 -9.88 -6.14 5.11
N MET A 52 -9.26 -7.23 4.68
CA MET A 52 -8.40 -8.06 5.53
C MET A 52 -7.00 -8.06 4.98
N LEU A 53 -6.03 -8.09 5.89
CA LEU A 53 -4.63 -8.20 5.47
C LEU A 53 -3.88 -9.10 6.43
N SER A 54 -2.78 -9.68 5.95
CA SER A 54 -2.02 -10.62 6.76
C SER A 54 -0.89 -9.93 7.50
N ALA A 55 -0.51 -10.49 8.63
CA ALA A 55 0.65 -9.97 9.36
C ALA A 55 1.93 -10.13 8.55
N ARG A 56 2.01 -11.19 7.74
CA ARG A 56 3.16 -11.38 6.87
C ARG A 56 3.32 -10.22 5.90
N LEU A 57 2.19 -9.71 5.38
CA LEU A 57 2.23 -8.55 4.53
C LEU A 57 2.80 -7.34 5.26
N LEU A 58 2.34 -7.09 6.48
CA LEU A 58 2.84 -5.96 7.26
C LEU A 58 4.35 -6.06 7.48
N CYS A 59 4.82 -7.26 7.79
CA CYS A 59 6.24 -7.49 7.98
C CYS A 59 7.03 -7.15 6.73
N GLN A 60 6.54 -7.63 5.58
CA GLN A 60 7.20 -7.40 4.31
C GLN A 60 7.21 -5.90 3.95
N LEU A 61 6.12 -5.22 4.20
CA LEU A 61 6.04 -3.78 3.93
C LEU A 61 7.08 -3.02 4.74
N SER A 62 7.19 -3.35 6.03
CA SER A 62 8.15 -2.65 6.87
C SER A 62 9.58 -2.91 6.44
N GLU A 63 9.88 -4.12 5.99
CA GLU A 63 11.22 -4.45 5.53
C GLU A 63 11.60 -3.70 4.27
N GLN A 64 10.63 -3.34 3.47
CA GLN A 64 10.88 -2.62 2.22
C GLN A 64 10.59 -1.14 2.30
N GLY A 65 10.24 -0.65 3.47
CA GLY A 65 10.01 0.78 3.65
C GLY A 65 8.73 1.29 3.02
N ILE A 66 7.73 0.43 2.90
CA ILE A 66 6.44 0.80 2.33
C ILE A 66 5.49 1.12 3.47
N GLY A 67 4.89 2.29 3.44
CA GLY A 67 3.95 2.71 4.48
C GLY A 67 2.53 2.23 4.20
N LEU A 68 1.74 2.16 5.26
CA LEU A 68 0.34 1.78 5.17
C LEU A 68 -0.48 2.76 5.97
N MET A 69 -1.39 3.46 5.31
CA MET A 69 -2.25 4.43 5.96
C MET A 69 -3.66 3.87 6.06
N ILE A 70 -4.31 4.08 7.19
CA ILE A 70 -5.67 3.59 7.41
C ILE A 70 -6.59 4.77 7.58
N CYS A 71 -7.70 4.76 6.85
CA CYS A 71 -8.70 5.83 6.91
C CYS A 71 -9.93 5.35 7.68
N ASN A 72 -10.63 6.31 8.29
CA ASN A 72 -11.84 5.98 9.03
C ASN A 72 -13.06 6.00 8.10
N GLN A 73 -14.25 5.91 8.69
CA GLN A 73 -15.49 5.88 7.94
C GLN A 73 -15.73 7.13 7.12
N LYS A 74 -15.12 8.23 7.49
CA LYS A 74 -15.25 9.49 6.76
C LYS A 74 -14.14 9.67 5.73
N HIS A 75 -13.37 8.63 5.48
CA HIS A 75 -12.29 8.65 4.51
C HIS A 75 -11.15 9.57 4.93
N LEU A 76 -10.99 9.76 6.23
CA LEU A 76 -9.91 10.59 6.77
C LEU A 76 -8.82 9.68 7.36
N PRO A 77 -7.56 10.00 7.11
CA PRO A 77 -6.47 9.19 7.68
C PRO A 77 -6.49 9.24 9.20
N THR A 78 -6.41 8.08 9.84
CA THR A 78 -6.42 8.00 11.30
C THR A 78 -5.27 7.16 11.84
N GLY A 79 -4.64 6.34 11.02
CA GLY A 79 -3.54 5.50 11.47
C GLY A 79 -2.51 5.33 10.40
N TYR A 80 -1.29 5.04 10.82
CA TYR A 80 -0.21 4.87 9.87
C TYR A 80 0.77 3.83 10.40
N TYR A 81 1.11 2.89 9.52
CA TYR A 81 2.06 1.84 9.83
C TYR A 81 3.29 2.04 8.96
N SER A 82 4.46 2.03 9.55
CA SER A 82 5.68 2.21 8.79
C SER A 82 6.81 1.41 9.42
N SER A 83 7.96 1.44 8.77
CA SER A 83 9.14 0.77 9.24
C SER A 83 9.54 1.30 10.60
N TYR A 84 10.04 0.41 11.43
CA TYR A 84 10.47 0.76 12.77
C TYR A 84 11.62 1.77 12.77
N ASP A 85 12.45 1.71 11.75
CA ASP A 85 13.63 2.59 11.69
C ASP A 85 13.34 3.91 10.95
N ASN A 86 12.12 4.14 10.54
CA ASN A 86 11.71 5.40 9.93
C ASN A 86 12.35 5.71 8.59
N HIS A 87 12.94 4.75 7.93
CA HIS A 87 13.53 4.98 6.61
C HIS A 87 12.62 4.42 5.56
N SER A 88 11.49 5.08 5.33
CA SER A 88 10.50 4.54 4.41
C SER A 88 10.36 5.40 3.17
N ARG A 89 10.06 4.77 2.04
CA ARG A 89 9.76 5.48 0.81
C ARG A 89 8.55 6.36 0.96
N ALA A 90 7.59 5.90 1.75
CA ALA A 90 6.34 6.63 1.89
C ALA A 90 6.58 8.01 2.48
N SER A 91 7.48 8.13 3.44
CA SER A 91 7.77 9.43 4.01
C SER A 91 8.31 10.40 2.97
N LYS A 92 9.00 9.88 1.98
CA LYS A 92 9.61 10.74 0.98
C LYS A 92 8.63 11.19 -0.08
N VAL A 93 7.64 10.36 -0.39
CA VAL A 93 6.76 10.66 -1.52
C VAL A 93 5.42 11.22 -1.13
N ILE A 94 5.06 11.16 0.14
CA ILE A 94 3.75 11.62 0.56
C ILE A 94 3.47 13.05 0.11
N GLY A 95 4.44 13.91 0.17
CA GLY A 95 4.25 15.31 -0.18
C GLY A 95 4.41 15.62 -1.65
N TYR A 96 4.80 14.66 -2.47
CA TYR A 96 5.13 14.96 -3.85
C TYR A 96 4.31 14.23 -4.88
N GLN A 97 4.19 12.92 -4.73
CA GLN A 97 3.76 12.08 -5.83
C GLN A 97 2.37 11.52 -5.66
N ILE A 98 1.77 11.74 -4.52
CA ILE A 98 0.55 11.04 -4.18
C ILE A 98 -0.57 11.27 -5.18
N GLU A 99 -0.63 12.46 -5.75
CA GLU A 99 -1.69 12.76 -6.72
C GLU A 99 -1.45 12.13 -8.07
N LYS A 100 -0.22 11.80 -8.38
CA LYS A 100 0.12 11.36 -9.72
C LYS A 100 0.15 9.84 -9.87
N SER A 101 0.30 9.11 -8.79
CA SER A 101 0.58 7.69 -8.86
C SER A 101 -0.46 6.82 -8.19
N LYS A 102 -1.67 7.31 -8.05
CA LYS A 102 -2.71 6.54 -7.38
C LYS A 102 -3.23 5.42 -8.24
N GLU A 103 -3.40 4.27 -7.63
CA GLU A 103 -4.04 3.12 -8.24
C GLU A 103 -5.20 2.73 -7.35
N TYR A 104 -6.39 2.64 -7.90
CA TYR A 104 -7.61 2.43 -7.12
C TYR A 104 -8.06 0.97 -7.19
N TYR A 105 -8.29 0.38 -6.04
CA TYR A 105 -8.69 -1.03 -5.94
C TYR A 105 -9.81 -1.25 -4.96
#